data_3badfc89046a6a29024661bab364e17e
#
_entry.id   3badfc89046a6a29024661bab364e17e
#
_cell.length_a   1.000
_cell.length_b   1.000
_cell.length_c   1.000
_cell.angle_alpha   90.00
_cell.angle_beta   90.00
_cell.angle_gamma   90.00
#
_symmetry.space_group_name_H-M   'P 1'
#
loop_
_entity.id
_entity.type
_entity.pdbx_description
1 polymer ?
#
loop_
_entity_poly.entity_id
_entity_poly.type
_entity_poly.pdbx_seq_one_letter_code
_entity_poly.pdbx_strand_id
1 'polypeptide(L)'
;LTRDFFSAHGIIDYRIVESAGATEGAPAAGTAEMIVDITTTGTTLAANGLKIVEDGTILRSQANLVAARGATWGKAERDLARVILDRLAAQARARAYREVRARFAASTDALVENAKRMFGIETPFGGPTVTGLLTLHCPPDQVYALTNFLRENGAEAVAVADLDYVFSRDNPLFARLEAGL
;
A
#
# COMPACT_ATOMS: atom_id res chain seq x y z
N LEU A 1 0.58 22.57 16.70
CA LEU A 1 0.45 21.10 16.65
C LEU A 1 1.27 20.44 17.78
N THR A 2 2.63 20.56 17.80
CA THR A 2 3.49 19.95 18.84
C THR A 2 3.16 20.50 20.24
N ARG A 3 3.02 21.82 20.37
CA ARG A 3 2.63 22.48 21.64
C ARG A 3 1.25 22.02 22.14
N ASP A 4 0.29 21.90 21.25
CA ASP A 4 -1.06 21.45 21.58
C ASP A 4 -1.07 19.99 22.05
N PHE A 5 -0.25 19.16 21.39
CA PHE A 5 -0.07 17.76 21.77
C PHE A 5 0.54 17.65 23.18
N PHE A 6 1.63 18.38 23.47
CA PHE A 6 2.26 18.38 24.78
C PHE A 6 1.31 18.91 25.86
N SER A 7 0.60 19.99 25.56
CA SER A 7 -0.40 20.55 26.50
C SER A 7 -1.50 19.54 26.82
N ALA A 8 -2.01 18.82 25.81
CA ALA A 8 -3.04 17.80 26.02
C ALA A 8 -2.57 16.61 26.87
N HIS A 9 -1.25 16.35 26.90
CA HIS A 9 -0.63 15.29 27.71
C HIS A 9 -0.06 15.81 29.04
N GLY A 10 -0.31 17.08 29.41
CA GLY A 10 0.17 17.67 30.66
C GLY A 10 1.68 17.90 30.71
N ILE A 11 2.36 17.88 29.57
CA ILE A 11 3.80 18.12 29.45
C ILE A 11 4.02 19.65 29.39
N ILE A 12 4.64 20.22 30.37
CA ILE A 12 4.80 21.67 30.49
C ILE A 12 6.27 22.13 30.50
N ASP A 13 7.20 21.24 30.85
CA ASP A 13 8.63 21.56 30.94
C ASP A 13 9.36 21.03 29.68
N TYR A 14 9.40 21.86 28.64
CA TYR A 14 10.08 21.55 27.39
C TYR A 14 10.51 22.82 26.63
N ARG A 15 11.50 22.69 25.77
CA ARG A 15 11.95 23.71 24.83
C ARG A 15 11.86 23.18 23.42
N ILE A 16 11.14 23.88 22.53
CA ILE A 16 11.12 23.58 21.10
C ILE A 16 12.19 24.43 20.41
N VAL A 17 13.05 23.74 19.66
CA VAL A 17 14.02 24.35 18.75
C VAL A 17 13.61 23.97 17.32
N GLU A 18 13.45 24.98 16.46
CA GLU A 18 13.12 24.74 15.06
C GLU A 18 14.35 24.20 14.30
N SER A 19 14.09 23.17 13.47
CA SER A 19 15.09 22.58 12.60
C SER A 19 14.78 22.96 11.14
N ALA A 20 15.79 23.45 10.43
CA ALA A 20 15.67 23.81 9.02
C ALA A 20 15.94 22.63 8.05
N GLY A 21 16.10 21.43 8.58
CA GLY A 21 16.39 20.19 7.84
C GLY A 21 17.32 19.27 8.62
N ALA A 22 17.47 18.04 8.16
CA ALA A 22 18.27 16.98 8.81
C ALA A 22 17.93 16.82 10.30
N THR A 23 16.65 16.91 10.63
CA THR A 23 16.13 16.87 11.99
C THR A 23 16.50 15.56 12.69
N GLU A 24 16.55 14.45 11.94
CA GLU A 24 16.93 13.12 12.41
C GLU A 24 18.35 13.05 12.99
N GLY A 25 19.24 13.97 12.62
CA GLY A 25 20.61 14.05 13.14
C GLY A 25 20.72 14.77 14.49
N ALA A 26 19.70 15.49 14.93
CA ALA A 26 19.76 16.33 16.14
C ALA A 26 20.07 15.56 17.42
N PRO A 27 19.47 14.35 17.67
CA PRO A 27 19.80 13.57 18.86
C PRO A 27 21.26 13.08 18.87
N ALA A 28 21.77 12.62 17.72
CA ALA A 28 23.16 12.17 17.60
C ALA A 28 24.16 13.33 17.80
N ALA A 29 23.79 14.53 17.39
CA ALA A 29 24.58 15.76 17.62
C ALA A 29 24.46 16.32 19.05
N GLY A 30 23.58 15.73 19.90
CA GLY A 30 23.36 16.21 21.26
C GLY A 30 22.65 17.56 21.35
N THR A 31 21.97 17.99 20.29
CA THR A 31 21.24 19.27 20.22
C THR A 31 19.78 19.17 20.62
N ALA A 32 19.24 17.97 20.69
CA ALA A 32 17.90 17.67 21.18
C ALA A 32 17.82 16.22 21.69
N GLU A 33 17.03 15.96 22.72
CA GLU A 33 16.78 14.62 23.25
C GLU A 33 15.73 13.87 22.43
N MET A 34 14.80 14.60 21.82
CA MET A 34 13.72 14.09 20.97
C MET A 34 13.52 14.99 19.75
N ILE A 35 12.97 14.42 18.70
CA ILE A 35 12.57 15.16 17.50
C ILE A 35 11.07 14.98 17.23
N VAL A 36 10.50 15.94 16.55
CA VAL A 36 9.17 15.83 15.94
C VAL A 36 9.34 15.97 14.45
N ASP A 37 9.02 14.92 13.74
CA ASP A 37 9.20 14.86 12.28
C ASP A 37 8.11 14.03 11.62
N ILE A 38 8.03 14.12 10.28
CA ILE A 38 7.12 13.34 9.47
C ILE A 38 7.82 12.04 9.03
N THR A 39 7.21 10.91 9.31
CA THR A 39 7.73 9.62 8.83
C THR A 39 6.64 8.80 8.14
N THR A 40 7.03 8.03 7.14
CA THR A 40 6.12 7.11 6.43
C THR A 40 6.46 5.65 6.75
N THR A 41 7.68 5.24 6.50
CA THR A 41 8.13 3.84 6.68
C THR A 41 9.00 3.65 7.92
N GLY A 42 9.46 4.73 8.53
CA GLY A 42 10.43 4.68 9.63
C GLY A 42 11.86 4.32 9.24
N THR A 43 12.14 4.08 7.95
CA THR A 43 13.47 3.64 7.48
C THR A 43 14.56 4.64 7.83
N THR A 44 14.30 5.94 7.62
CA THR A 44 15.24 7.03 7.97
C THR A 44 15.47 7.08 9.48
N LEU A 45 14.43 6.87 10.28
CA LEU A 45 14.55 6.85 11.74
C LEU A 45 15.45 5.69 12.17
N ALA A 46 15.21 4.49 11.67
CA ALA A 46 16.02 3.31 11.99
C ALA A 46 17.49 3.49 11.58
N ALA A 47 17.75 4.09 10.42
CA ALA A 47 19.11 4.38 9.94
C ALA A 47 19.86 5.37 10.84
N ASN A 48 19.16 6.23 11.57
CA ASN A 48 19.74 7.19 12.53
C ASN A 48 19.63 6.71 14.00
N GLY A 49 19.30 5.44 14.23
CA GLY A 49 19.17 4.88 15.57
C GLY A 49 17.99 5.42 16.39
N LEU A 50 16.98 5.94 15.70
CA LEU A 50 15.78 6.52 16.31
C LEU A 50 14.62 5.54 16.30
N LYS A 51 13.71 5.68 17.25
CA LYS A 51 12.44 4.95 17.32
C LYS A 51 11.27 5.93 17.54
N ILE A 52 10.10 5.53 17.06
CA ILE A 52 8.85 6.25 17.40
C ILE A 52 8.50 5.91 18.86
N VAL A 53 8.19 6.92 19.65
CA VAL A 53 7.69 6.75 21.02
C VAL A 53 6.26 6.19 20.95
N GLU A 54 5.90 5.23 21.80
CA GLU A 54 4.63 4.49 21.73
C GLU A 54 3.40 5.41 21.70
N ASP A 55 3.41 6.44 22.53
CA ASP A 55 2.36 7.47 22.63
C ASP A 55 2.70 8.75 21.84
N GLY A 56 3.78 8.75 21.05
CA GLY A 56 4.33 9.92 20.36
C GLY A 56 3.73 10.24 19.00
N THR A 57 2.67 9.56 18.56
CA THR A 57 2.03 9.87 17.26
C THR A 57 1.12 11.09 17.40
N ILE A 58 1.62 12.26 16.97
CA ILE A 58 0.90 13.54 17.07
C ILE A 58 -0.25 13.64 16.07
N LEU A 59 -0.03 13.16 14.82
CA LEU A 59 -1.01 13.22 13.73
C LEU A 59 -0.75 12.10 12.72
N ARG A 60 -1.82 11.46 12.28
CA ARG A 60 -1.81 10.60 11.10
C ARG A 60 -2.39 11.38 9.93
N SER A 61 -1.62 11.52 8.84
CA SER A 61 -2.02 12.26 7.65
C SER A 61 -1.72 11.45 6.39
N GLN A 62 -2.44 11.79 5.33
CA GLN A 62 -2.20 11.22 4.00
C GLN A 62 -2.44 12.29 2.94
N ALA A 63 -1.76 12.19 1.81
CA ALA A 63 -2.04 13.03 0.66
C ALA A 63 -3.39 12.62 0.02
N ASN A 64 -4.22 13.62 -0.30
CA ASN A 64 -5.49 13.39 -0.97
C ASN A 64 -5.53 14.19 -2.28
N LEU A 65 -5.98 13.54 -3.35
CA LEU A 65 -6.36 14.24 -4.56
C LEU A 65 -7.77 14.80 -4.36
N VAL A 66 -7.92 16.12 -4.52
CA VAL A 66 -9.22 16.81 -4.33
C VAL A 66 -9.71 17.38 -5.65
N ALA A 67 -11.03 17.40 -5.83
CA ALA A 67 -11.71 17.97 -6.99
C ALA A 67 -12.69 19.06 -6.54
N ALA A 68 -12.73 20.17 -7.29
CA ALA A 68 -13.64 21.26 -7.01
C ALA A 68 -15.06 20.91 -7.51
N ARG A 69 -16.02 20.75 -6.60
CA ARG A 69 -17.40 20.40 -6.94
C ARG A 69 -18.15 21.51 -7.71
N GLY A 70 -17.78 22.76 -7.48
CA GLY A 70 -18.39 23.92 -8.13
C GLY A 70 -17.73 24.34 -9.45
N ALA A 71 -16.72 23.62 -9.92
CA ALA A 71 -16.07 23.91 -11.19
C ALA A 71 -16.87 23.33 -12.36
N THR A 72 -16.71 23.94 -13.54
CA THR A 72 -17.28 23.39 -14.77
C THR A 72 -16.43 22.22 -15.26
N TRP A 73 -17.01 21.01 -15.24
CA TRP A 73 -16.38 19.80 -15.71
C TRP A 73 -16.87 19.45 -17.11
N GLY A 74 -16.15 19.91 -18.11
CA GLY A 74 -16.40 19.57 -19.50
C GLY A 74 -15.92 18.13 -19.85
N LYS A 75 -16.08 17.76 -21.12
CA LYS A 75 -15.66 16.42 -21.57
C LYS A 75 -14.15 16.21 -21.42
N ALA A 76 -13.35 17.20 -21.76
CA ALA A 76 -11.89 17.09 -21.72
C ALA A 76 -11.38 16.90 -20.29
N GLU A 77 -11.92 17.64 -19.33
CA GLU A 77 -11.56 17.54 -17.91
C GLU A 77 -11.94 16.17 -17.34
N ARG A 78 -13.12 15.66 -17.69
CA ARG A 78 -13.58 14.32 -17.28
C ARG A 78 -12.73 13.21 -17.89
N ASP A 79 -12.40 13.32 -19.18
CA ASP A 79 -11.55 12.34 -19.88
C ASP A 79 -10.14 12.30 -19.23
N LEU A 80 -9.53 13.45 -18.93
CA LEU A 80 -8.25 13.54 -18.24
C LEU A 80 -8.31 12.98 -16.81
N ALA A 81 -9.34 13.34 -16.06
CA ALA A 81 -9.56 12.82 -14.71
C ALA A 81 -9.71 11.29 -14.71
N ARG A 82 -10.43 10.74 -15.68
CA ARG A 82 -10.56 9.29 -15.87
C ARG A 82 -9.20 8.63 -16.01
N VAL A 83 -8.33 9.16 -16.89
CA VAL A 83 -6.99 8.60 -17.13
C VAL A 83 -6.13 8.66 -15.86
N ILE A 84 -6.14 9.78 -15.14
CA ILE A 84 -5.37 9.94 -13.91
C ILE A 84 -5.86 8.96 -12.84
N LEU A 85 -7.16 8.92 -12.60
CA LEU A 85 -7.77 8.07 -11.57
C LEU A 85 -7.66 6.58 -11.90
N ASP A 86 -7.67 6.21 -13.20
CA ASP A 86 -7.46 4.85 -13.63
C ASP A 86 -6.03 4.37 -13.30
N ARG A 87 -5.02 5.19 -13.59
CA ARG A 87 -3.62 4.88 -13.24
C ARG A 87 -3.42 4.78 -11.73
N LEU A 88 -4.03 5.69 -10.96
CA LEU A 88 -3.95 5.64 -9.49
C LEU A 88 -4.59 4.38 -8.93
N ALA A 89 -5.78 4.01 -9.42
CA ALA A 89 -6.47 2.79 -9.01
C ALA A 89 -5.64 1.54 -9.38
N ALA A 90 -5.10 1.50 -10.61
CA ALA A 90 -4.29 0.38 -11.09
C ALA A 90 -2.99 0.21 -10.30
N GLN A 91 -2.32 1.30 -9.94
CA GLN A 91 -1.10 1.25 -9.12
C GLN A 91 -1.41 0.85 -7.67
N ALA A 92 -2.50 1.37 -7.09
CA ALA A 92 -2.92 1.00 -5.74
C ALA A 92 -3.22 -0.50 -5.66
N ARG A 93 -3.89 -1.05 -6.69
CA ARG A 93 -4.18 -2.48 -6.79
C ARG A 93 -2.90 -3.30 -6.96
N ALA A 94 -1.97 -2.87 -7.80
CA ALA A 94 -0.68 -3.53 -7.99
C ALA A 94 0.14 -3.62 -6.69
N ARG A 95 0.12 -2.58 -5.87
CA ARG A 95 0.81 -2.56 -4.57
C ARG A 95 0.21 -3.51 -3.53
N ALA A 96 -1.09 -3.80 -3.65
CA ALA A 96 -1.79 -4.70 -2.75
C ALA A 96 -1.46 -6.17 -2.99
N TYR A 97 -0.86 -6.50 -4.13
CA TYR A 97 -0.64 -7.88 -4.55
C TYR A 97 0.76 -8.11 -5.14
N ARG A 98 1.13 -9.40 -5.18
CA ARG A 98 2.20 -9.96 -6.02
C ARG A 98 1.56 -10.93 -7.01
N GLU A 99 2.07 -10.99 -8.22
CA GLU A 99 1.68 -12.04 -9.15
C GLU A 99 2.41 -13.33 -8.78
N VAL A 100 1.64 -14.40 -8.60
CA VAL A 100 2.16 -15.75 -8.39
C VAL A 100 1.71 -16.61 -9.56
N ARG A 101 2.64 -17.14 -10.32
CA ARG A 101 2.38 -18.10 -11.40
C ARG A 101 2.82 -19.47 -10.95
N ALA A 102 1.94 -20.43 -11.10
CA ALA A 102 2.24 -21.83 -10.79
C ALA A 102 1.85 -22.73 -11.97
N ARG A 103 2.67 -23.77 -12.20
CA ARG A 103 2.39 -24.78 -13.21
C ARG A 103 2.06 -26.11 -12.52
N PHE A 104 0.97 -26.72 -12.98
CA PHE A 104 0.51 -28.04 -12.53
C PHE A 104 0.38 -28.98 -13.73
N ALA A 105 0.67 -30.27 -13.52
CA ALA A 105 0.41 -31.31 -14.51
C ALA A 105 -1.10 -31.54 -14.69
N ALA A 106 -1.87 -31.41 -13.60
CA ALA A 106 -3.32 -31.49 -13.60
C ALA A 106 -3.88 -30.33 -12.76
N SER A 107 -4.93 -29.70 -13.25
CA SER A 107 -5.59 -28.60 -12.55
C SER A 107 -6.61 -29.13 -11.57
N THR A 108 -6.73 -28.46 -10.41
CA THR A 108 -7.78 -28.70 -9.44
C THR A 108 -8.42 -27.38 -9.02
N ASP A 109 -9.68 -27.17 -9.41
CA ASP A 109 -10.47 -26.02 -8.96
C ASP A 109 -10.58 -25.99 -7.44
N ALA A 110 -10.65 -27.16 -6.78
CA ALA A 110 -10.66 -27.31 -5.34
C ALA A 110 -9.41 -26.73 -4.67
N LEU A 111 -8.23 -26.85 -5.30
CA LEU A 111 -6.99 -26.26 -4.78
C LEU A 111 -7.07 -24.73 -4.79
N VAL A 112 -7.58 -24.16 -5.86
CA VAL A 112 -7.73 -22.69 -6.02
C VAL A 112 -8.71 -22.14 -4.97
N GLU A 113 -9.85 -22.79 -4.77
CA GLU A 113 -10.83 -22.36 -3.78
C GLU A 113 -10.29 -22.48 -2.34
N ASN A 114 -9.48 -23.49 -2.06
CA ASN A 114 -8.81 -23.62 -0.78
C ASN A 114 -7.78 -22.50 -0.58
N ALA A 115 -6.96 -22.22 -1.59
CA ALA A 115 -5.98 -21.15 -1.57
C ALA A 115 -6.63 -19.77 -1.39
N LYS A 116 -7.76 -19.50 -2.01
CA LYS A 116 -8.54 -18.26 -1.81
C LYS A 116 -8.93 -18.09 -0.33
N ARG A 117 -9.45 -19.14 0.29
CA ARG A 117 -9.87 -19.10 1.70
C ARG A 117 -8.70 -18.90 2.67
N MET A 118 -7.56 -19.55 2.40
CA MET A 118 -6.42 -19.56 3.31
C MET A 118 -5.57 -18.31 3.20
N PHE A 119 -5.37 -17.81 1.98
CA PHE A 119 -4.36 -16.78 1.69
C PHE A 119 -4.96 -15.49 1.13
N GLY A 120 -6.29 -15.42 0.94
CA GLY A 120 -6.94 -14.23 0.39
C GLY A 120 -6.50 -13.89 -1.04
N ILE A 121 -6.16 -14.88 -1.84
CA ILE A 121 -5.74 -14.69 -3.22
C ILE A 121 -6.90 -14.33 -4.15
N GLU A 122 -6.57 -13.67 -5.26
CA GLU A 122 -7.46 -13.46 -6.39
C GLU A 122 -6.99 -14.24 -7.62
N THR A 123 -7.93 -14.59 -8.50
CA THR A 123 -7.67 -15.23 -9.79
C THR A 123 -8.08 -14.29 -10.92
N PRO A 124 -7.28 -13.25 -11.24
CA PRO A 124 -7.70 -12.16 -12.13
C PRO A 124 -7.95 -12.63 -13.58
N PHE A 125 -7.37 -13.75 -13.97
CA PHE A 125 -7.51 -14.34 -15.31
C PHE A 125 -8.29 -15.65 -15.31
N GLY A 126 -9.04 -15.91 -14.22
CA GLY A 126 -9.80 -17.14 -14.03
C GLY A 126 -8.98 -18.27 -13.41
N GLY A 127 -9.51 -19.49 -13.55
CA GLY A 127 -8.84 -20.70 -13.06
C GLY A 127 -7.66 -21.13 -13.94
N PRO A 128 -7.11 -22.32 -13.68
CA PRO A 128 -5.98 -22.84 -14.44
C PRO A 128 -6.30 -22.99 -15.91
N THR A 129 -5.32 -22.68 -16.76
CA THR A 129 -5.44 -22.90 -18.20
C THR A 129 -5.40 -24.39 -18.53
N VAL A 130 -5.80 -24.75 -19.76
CA VAL A 130 -5.67 -26.12 -20.29
C VAL A 130 -4.24 -26.66 -20.29
N THR A 131 -3.24 -25.75 -20.24
CA THR A 131 -1.82 -26.10 -20.12
C THR A 131 -1.33 -26.23 -18.68
N GLY A 132 -2.23 -26.13 -17.70
CA GLY A 132 -1.91 -26.23 -16.27
C GLY A 132 -1.27 -24.96 -15.68
N LEU A 133 -1.24 -23.85 -16.41
CA LEU A 133 -0.75 -22.59 -15.87
C LEU A 133 -1.85 -21.89 -15.05
N LEU A 134 -1.55 -21.54 -13.81
CA LEU A 134 -2.38 -20.79 -12.89
C LEU A 134 -1.70 -19.45 -12.59
N THR A 135 -2.44 -18.36 -12.72
CA THR A 135 -1.97 -17.02 -12.35
C THR A 135 -2.83 -16.47 -11.21
N LEU A 136 -2.19 -16.10 -10.14
CA LEU A 136 -2.80 -15.65 -8.89
C LEU A 136 -2.29 -14.26 -8.54
N HIS A 137 -3.14 -13.45 -7.92
CA HIS A 137 -2.73 -12.26 -7.18
C HIS A 137 -2.77 -12.58 -5.68
N CYS A 138 -1.65 -12.41 -5.00
CA CYS A 138 -1.45 -12.80 -3.60
C CYS A 138 -1.06 -11.58 -2.76
N PRO A 139 -1.66 -11.35 -1.59
CA PRO A 139 -1.16 -10.35 -0.65
C PRO A 139 0.33 -10.60 -0.35
N PRO A 140 1.16 -9.53 -0.27
CA PRO A 140 2.61 -9.68 -0.14
C PRO A 140 3.08 -10.49 1.06
N ASP A 141 2.39 -10.38 2.18
CA ASP A 141 2.66 -11.10 3.42
C ASP A 141 2.31 -12.61 3.35
N GLN A 142 1.47 -13.03 2.41
CA GLN A 142 1.04 -14.41 2.21
C GLN A 142 1.85 -15.17 1.15
N VAL A 143 2.71 -14.48 0.41
CA VAL A 143 3.44 -15.07 -0.74
C VAL A 143 4.22 -16.32 -0.35
N TYR A 144 4.99 -16.28 0.73
CA TYR A 144 5.81 -17.43 1.14
C TYR A 144 4.95 -18.64 1.53
N ALA A 145 3.90 -18.42 2.31
CA ALA A 145 2.97 -19.47 2.72
C ALA A 145 2.23 -20.07 1.51
N LEU A 146 1.75 -19.21 0.59
CA LEU A 146 1.12 -19.66 -0.65
C LEU A 146 2.07 -20.48 -1.52
N THR A 147 3.31 -20.04 -1.72
CA THR A 147 4.27 -20.76 -2.59
C THR A 147 4.59 -22.15 -2.03
N ASN A 148 4.72 -22.31 -0.71
CA ASN A 148 4.90 -23.62 -0.08
C ASN A 148 3.66 -24.47 -0.28
N PHE A 149 2.47 -23.95 -0.02
CA PHE A 149 1.21 -24.65 -0.23
C PHE A 149 1.07 -25.16 -1.68
N LEU A 150 1.36 -24.33 -2.68
CA LEU A 150 1.29 -24.73 -4.09
C LEU A 150 2.26 -25.88 -4.42
N ARG A 151 3.49 -25.82 -3.92
CA ARG A 151 4.52 -26.85 -4.13
C ARG A 151 4.15 -28.18 -3.46
N GLU A 152 3.65 -28.14 -2.24
CA GLU A 152 3.19 -29.33 -1.49
C GLU A 152 1.98 -29.98 -2.18
N ASN A 153 1.21 -29.21 -2.95
CA ASN A 153 0.06 -29.71 -3.71
C ASN A 153 0.38 -29.97 -5.20
N GLY A 154 1.66 -30.14 -5.53
CA GLY A 154 2.09 -30.65 -6.84
C GLY A 154 2.39 -29.59 -7.89
N ALA A 155 2.64 -28.33 -7.51
CA ALA A 155 3.15 -27.35 -8.45
C ALA A 155 4.58 -27.73 -8.90
N GLU A 156 4.77 -27.90 -10.21
CA GLU A 156 6.07 -28.22 -10.81
C GLU A 156 7.02 -27.03 -10.78
N ALA A 157 6.48 -25.83 -10.90
CA ALA A 157 7.20 -24.56 -10.82
C ALA A 157 6.30 -23.49 -10.22
N VAL A 158 6.87 -22.58 -9.43
CA VAL A 158 6.22 -21.39 -8.91
C VAL A 158 7.13 -20.18 -9.12
N ALA A 159 6.62 -19.14 -9.75
CA ALA A 159 7.31 -17.86 -9.95
C ALA A 159 6.52 -16.75 -9.27
N VAL A 160 7.22 -15.75 -8.73
CA VAL A 160 6.63 -14.56 -8.12
C VAL A 160 7.19 -13.33 -8.79
N ALA A 161 6.32 -12.37 -9.09
CA ALA A 161 6.71 -11.10 -9.69
C ALA A 161 5.99 -9.92 -9.02
N ASP A 162 6.65 -8.77 -9.06
CA ASP A 162 6.02 -7.49 -8.75
C ASP A 162 5.09 -7.07 -9.88
N LEU A 163 4.06 -6.30 -9.54
CA LEU A 163 3.13 -5.72 -10.48
C LEU A 163 3.30 -4.20 -10.48
N ASP A 164 3.46 -3.60 -11.64
CA ASP A 164 3.47 -2.14 -11.79
C ASP A 164 2.07 -1.56 -11.78
N TYR A 165 1.16 -2.18 -12.54
CA TYR A 165 -0.23 -1.78 -12.67
C TYR A 165 -1.14 -3.00 -12.81
N VAL A 166 -2.33 -2.92 -12.20
CA VAL A 166 -3.43 -3.88 -12.42
C VAL A 166 -4.68 -3.09 -12.80
N PHE A 167 -4.91 -2.96 -14.10
CA PHE A 167 -6.12 -2.31 -14.62
C PHE A 167 -7.32 -3.23 -14.52
N SER A 168 -8.44 -2.69 -14.08
CA SER A 168 -9.74 -3.36 -14.09
C SER A 168 -10.68 -2.67 -15.09
N ARG A 169 -11.72 -3.39 -15.52
CA ARG A 169 -12.76 -2.83 -16.40
C ARG A 169 -13.42 -1.59 -15.78
N ASP A 170 -13.67 -1.65 -14.48
CA ASP A 170 -14.35 -0.60 -13.74
C ASP A 170 -13.34 0.27 -13.00
N ASN A 171 -13.53 1.59 -13.04
CA ASN A 171 -12.73 2.57 -12.31
C ASN A 171 -13.53 3.13 -11.14
N PRO A 172 -13.37 2.56 -9.93
CA PRO A 172 -14.16 2.98 -8.76
C PRO A 172 -13.85 4.40 -8.31
N LEU A 173 -12.63 4.91 -8.54
CA LEU A 173 -12.25 6.27 -8.18
C LEU A 173 -12.95 7.28 -9.11
N PHE A 174 -13.00 6.98 -10.41
CA PHE A 174 -13.69 7.81 -11.36
C PHE A 174 -15.22 7.80 -11.13
N ALA A 175 -15.79 6.65 -10.85
CA ALA A 175 -17.21 6.55 -10.52
C ALA A 175 -17.57 7.39 -9.27
N ARG A 176 -16.68 7.42 -8.26
CA ARG A 176 -16.86 8.30 -7.08
C ARG A 176 -16.75 9.79 -7.41
N LEU A 177 -15.84 10.17 -8.31
CA LEU A 177 -15.76 11.55 -8.79
C LEU A 177 -17.07 11.95 -9.49
N GLU A 178 -17.52 11.17 -10.46
CA GLU A 178 -18.76 11.43 -11.21
C GLU A 178 -19.99 11.56 -10.29
N ALA A 179 -20.09 10.72 -9.27
CA ALA A 179 -21.18 10.77 -8.30
C ALA A 179 -21.12 12.02 -7.39
N GLY A 180 -19.98 12.70 -7.30
CA GLY A 180 -19.77 13.87 -6.46
C GLY A 180 -19.85 15.21 -7.21
N LEU A 181 -19.88 15.18 -8.53
CA LEU A 181 -20.01 16.37 -9.41
C LEU A 181 -21.45 16.69 -9.69
#